data_60176ec3b1694d0fa151da41e106f35b
#
_entry.id   60176ec3b1694d0fa151da41e106f35b
#
_cell.length_a   1.000
_cell.length_b   1.000
_cell.length_c   1.000
_cell.angle_alpha   90.00
_cell.angle_beta   90.00
_cell.angle_gamma   90.00
#
_symmetry.space_group_name_H-M   'P 1'
#
loop_
_entity.id
_entity.type
_entity.pdbx_description
1 polymer ?
#
loop_
_entity_poly.entity_id
_entity_poly.type
_entity_poly.pdbx_seq_one_letter_code
_entity_poly.pdbx_strand_id
1 'polypeptide(L)'
;MSIKSLQEKIGVTADGMFGPNTLRAAMAFYKFTPFRTAHFFGQTGHETGGFKIFSENLNYSANGLKKVFGRYFPGNLAEEYARNPKKIANRVYGNRMGNGDEASGDGYKFRGRGALQLTGKNNYRAFSEHLNNPEIIKDPTLVANQDAFESAIFFFDKNI
;
A
#
# COMPACT_ATOMS: atom_id res chain seq x y z
N MET A 1 8.52 5.15 -1.51
CA MET A 1 8.53 6.07 -0.34
C MET A 1 9.66 5.68 0.61
N SER A 2 10.26 6.65 1.28
CA SER A 2 11.23 6.47 2.36
C SER A 2 11.02 7.58 3.38
N ILE A 3 11.66 7.46 4.57
CA ILE A 3 11.64 8.55 5.55
C ILE A 3 12.25 9.82 4.96
N LYS A 4 13.36 9.72 4.23
CA LYS A 4 13.98 10.87 3.56
C LYS A 4 13.03 11.58 2.60
N SER A 5 12.35 10.83 1.72
CA SER A 5 11.41 11.43 0.77
C SER A 5 10.16 12.04 1.47
N LEU A 6 9.74 11.48 2.60
CA LEU A 6 8.72 12.13 3.44
C LEU A 6 9.23 13.45 4.01
N GLN A 7 10.45 13.46 4.58
CA GLN A 7 11.07 14.65 5.15
C GLN A 7 11.25 15.77 4.12
N GLU A 8 11.69 15.43 2.92
CA GLU A 8 11.76 16.37 1.78
C GLU A 8 10.39 16.98 1.46
N LYS A 9 9.36 16.12 1.39
CA LYS A 9 7.99 16.53 1.09
C LYS A 9 7.41 17.49 2.14
N ILE A 10 7.64 17.23 3.41
CA ILE A 10 7.12 18.05 4.53
C ILE A 10 8.04 19.20 4.94
N GLY A 11 9.17 19.39 4.23
CA GLY A 11 10.05 20.55 4.40
C GLY A 11 10.91 20.50 5.67
N VAL A 12 11.36 19.32 6.09
CA VAL A 12 12.28 19.17 7.24
C VAL A 12 13.57 18.48 6.77
N THR A 13 14.65 18.60 7.57
CA THR A 13 15.94 17.95 7.25
C THR A 13 15.78 16.48 6.94
N ALA A 14 16.23 16.06 5.75
CA ALA A 14 16.07 14.69 5.25
C ALA A 14 17.24 13.78 5.71
N ASP A 15 17.32 13.55 7.01
CA ASP A 15 18.35 12.68 7.62
C ASP A 15 18.00 11.18 7.60
N GLY A 16 16.74 10.85 7.26
CA GLY A 16 16.24 9.48 7.21
C GLY A 16 15.85 8.90 8.59
N MET A 17 15.85 9.74 9.63
CA MET A 17 15.44 9.33 10.97
C MET A 17 14.02 9.85 11.30
N PHE A 18 13.12 8.93 11.61
CA PHE A 18 11.76 9.31 12.04
C PHE A 18 11.76 9.62 13.54
N GLY A 19 12.01 10.87 13.87
CA GLY A 19 12.08 11.37 15.24
C GLY A 19 11.09 12.52 15.51
N PRO A 20 11.20 13.17 16.69
CA PRO A 20 10.29 14.23 17.10
C PRO A 20 10.20 15.41 16.12
N ASN A 21 11.30 15.77 15.45
CA ASN A 21 11.31 16.85 14.47
C ASN A 21 10.47 16.51 13.24
N THR A 22 10.64 15.29 12.70
CA THR A 22 9.86 14.79 11.57
C THR A 22 8.38 14.70 11.95
N LEU A 23 8.08 14.19 13.15
CA LEU A 23 6.71 14.07 13.63
C LEU A 23 6.01 15.43 13.76
N ARG A 24 6.68 16.43 14.34
CA ARG A 24 6.14 17.81 14.43
C ARG A 24 5.91 18.43 13.06
N ALA A 25 6.86 18.28 12.14
CA ALA A 25 6.73 18.80 10.78
C ALA A 25 5.58 18.11 10.02
N ALA A 26 5.43 16.80 10.17
CA ALA A 26 4.32 16.05 9.58
C ALA A 26 2.96 16.47 10.16
N MET A 27 2.88 16.67 11.47
CA MET A 27 1.69 17.17 12.15
C MET A 27 1.25 18.53 11.56
N ALA A 28 2.17 19.44 11.38
CA ALA A 28 1.91 20.75 10.79
C ALA A 28 1.52 20.66 9.31
N PHE A 29 2.24 19.86 8.53
CA PHE A 29 2.02 19.69 7.08
C PHE A 29 0.63 19.09 6.78
N TYR A 30 0.25 18.01 7.49
CA TYR A 30 -1.04 17.35 7.31
C TYR A 30 -2.17 17.99 8.14
N LYS A 31 -1.87 19.03 8.93
CA LYS A 31 -2.84 19.70 9.81
C LYS A 31 -3.53 18.75 10.79
N PHE A 32 -2.77 17.81 11.33
CA PHE A 32 -3.26 16.86 12.32
C PHE A 32 -3.22 17.44 13.73
N THR A 33 -4.14 16.97 14.58
CA THR A 33 -4.00 17.14 16.03
C THR A 33 -2.88 16.22 16.57
N PRO A 34 -2.30 16.50 17.75
CA PRO A 34 -1.31 15.62 18.35
C PRO A 34 -1.80 14.17 18.51
N PHE A 35 -3.04 14.00 18.92
CA PHE A 35 -3.66 12.68 19.07
C PHE A 35 -3.76 11.93 17.74
N ARG A 36 -4.27 12.58 16.71
CA ARG A 36 -4.35 12.01 15.35
C ARG A 36 -2.96 11.67 14.80
N THR A 37 -1.98 12.54 15.04
CA THR A 37 -0.58 12.33 14.63
C THR A 37 -0.03 11.05 15.24
N ALA A 38 -0.19 10.87 16.55
CA ALA A 38 0.28 9.68 17.27
C ALA A 38 -0.38 8.39 16.73
N HIS A 39 -1.69 8.40 16.56
CA HIS A 39 -2.43 7.25 16.02
C HIS A 39 -2.03 6.93 14.58
N PHE A 40 -2.02 7.91 13.71
CA PHE A 40 -1.73 7.73 12.29
C PHE A 40 -0.30 7.20 12.07
N PHE A 41 0.70 7.85 12.64
CA PHE A 41 2.10 7.43 12.46
C PHE A 41 2.46 6.20 13.28
N GLY A 42 1.81 5.96 14.39
CA GLY A 42 1.92 4.70 15.14
C GLY A 42 1.45 3.51 14.30
N GLN A 43 0.27 3.62 13.71
CA GLN A 43 -0.30 2.56 12.87
C GLN A 43 0.48 2.40 11.56
N THR A 44 0.74 3.47 10.83
CA THR A 44 1.49 3.40 9.56
C THR A 44 2.93 2.92 9.78
N GLY A 45 3.57 3.30 10.87
CA GLY A 45 4.88 2.79 11.24
C GLY A 45 4.88 1.29 11.50
N HIS A 46 3.86 0.79 12.20
CA HIS A 46 3.67 -0.65 12.42
C HIS A 46 3.45 -1.40 11.10
N GLU A 47 2.49 -0.97 10.30
CA GLU A 47 2.10 -1.63 9.03
C GLU A 47 3.22 -1.64 7.97
N THR A 48 4.11 -0.67 8.01
CA THR A 48 5.23 -0.54 7.05
C THR A 48 6.56 -1.10 7.57
N GLY A 49 6.56 -1.75 8.74
CA GLY A 49 7.79 -2.24 9.36
C GLY A 49 8.78 -1.11 9.64
N GLY A 50 8.31 -0.01 10.23
CA GLY A 50 9.13 1.17 10.51
C GLY A 50 9.39 2.03 9.27
N PHE A 51 8.40 2.22 8.43
CA PHE A 51 8.45 3.04 7.20
C PHE A 51 9.45 2.51 6.15
N LYS A 52 9.53 1.18 6.03
CA LYS A 52 10.44 0.50 5.07
C LYS A 52 9.71 -0.15 3.91
N ILE A 53 8.48 -0.64 4.12
CA ILE A 53 7.73 -1.45 3.17
C ILE A 53 6.43 -0.74 2.80
N PHE A 54 6.33 -0.32 1.53
CA PHE A 54 5.16 0.39 1.00
C PHE A 54 4.48 -0.33 -0.17
N SER A 55 4.91 -1.56 -0.45
CA SER A 55 4.28 -2.45 -1.43
C SER A 55 4.20 -3.85 -0.87
N GLU A 56 3.11 -4.53 -1.15
CA GLU A 56 2.90 -5.92 -0.76
C GLU A 56 3.93 -6.84 -1.42
N ASN A 57 4.54 -7.71 -0.61
CA ASN A 57 5.44 -8.76 -1.09
C ASN A 57 4.66 -10.06 -1.33
N LEU A 58 4.53 -10.43 -2.59
CA LEU A 58 3.81 -11.64 -3.03
C LEU A 58 4.74 -12.77 -3.45
N ASN A 59 6.01 -12.74 -3.04
CA ASN A 59 6.99 -13.78 -3.34
C ASN A 59 6.86 -14.99 -2.40
N TYR A 60 5.80 -15.78 -2.57
CA TYR A 60 5.51 -16.94 -1.74
C TYR A 60 6.07 -18.25 -2.34
N SER A 61 6.54 -19.15 -1.47
CA SER A 61 6.74 -20.57 -1.81
C SER A 61 5.40 -21.29 -1.96
N ALA A 62 5.39 -22.48 -2.55
CA ALA A 62 4.17 -23.30 -2.64
C ALA A 62 3.54 -23.55 -1.26
N ASN A 63 4.35 -23.90 -0.26
CA ASN A 63 3.87 -24.08 1.11
C ASN A 63 3.33 -22.77 1.71
N GLY A 64 3.96 -21.64 1.44
CA GLY A 64 3.48 -20.33 1.85
C GLY A 64 2.12 -20.00 1.23
N LEU A 65 1.93 -20.29 -0.06
CA LEU A 65 0.64 -20.09 -0.74
C LEU A 65 -0.46 -20.95 -0.13
N LYS A 66 -0.19 -22.24 0.13
CA LYS A 66 -1.16 -23.14 0.77
C LYS A 66 -1.54 -22.65 2.17
N LYS A 67 -0.59 -22.12 2.93
CA LYS A 67 -0.82 -21.63 4.28
C LYS A 67 -1.61 -20.31 4.31
N VAL A 68 -1.26 -19.34 3.45
CA VAL A 68 -1.81 -17.98 3.50
C VAL A 68 -3.03 -17.82 2.60
N PHE A 69 -3.00 -18.45 1.42
CA PHE A 69 -4.00 -18.30 0.38
C PHE A 69 -4.61 -19.64 -0.08
N GLY A 70 -4.62 -20.64 0.79
CA GLY A 70 -4.96 -22.03 0.44
C GLY A 70 -6.24 -22.23 -0.36
N ARG A 71 -7.27 -21.42 -0.10
CA ARG A 71 -8.53 -21.47 -0.85
C ARG A 71 -8.39 -21.15 -2.35
N TYR A 72 -7.35 -20.41 -2.73
CA TYR A 72 -7.07 -20.07 -4.12
C TYR A 72 -6.15 -21.05 -4.81
N PHE A 73 -5.51 -21.95 -4.07
CA PHE A 73 -4.49 -22.88 -4.55
C PHE A 73 -4.76 -24.33 -4.11
N PRO A 74 -5.90 -24.91 -4.54
CA PRO A 74 -6.22 -26.29 -4.20
C PRO A 74 -5.25 -27.27 -4.86
N GLY A 75 -5.06 -28.43 -4.25
CA GLY A 75 -4.21 -29.51 -4.78
C GLY A 75 -2.75 -29.06 -4.97
N ASN A 76 -2.21 -29.33 -6.14
CA ASN A 76 -0.83 -28.99 -6.51
C ASN A 76 -0.70 -27.64 -7.24
N LEU A 77 -1.76 -26.87 -7.31
CA LEU A 77 -1.75 -25.59 -8.05
C LEU A 77 -0.76 -24.60 -7.47
N ALA A 78 -0.50 -24.65 -6.16
CA ALA A 78 0.48 -23.77 -5.52
C ALA A 78 1.90 -23.90 -6.10
N GLU A 79 2.28 -25.09 -6.57
CA GLU A 79 3.60 -25.33 -7.18
C GLU A 79 3.77 -24.56 -8.49
N GLU A 80 2.69 -24.44 -9.29
CA GLU A 80 2.71 -23.72 -10.57
C GLU A 80 2.80 -22.21 -10.40
N TYR A 81 2.36 -21.70 -9.26
CA TYR A 81 2.32 -20.26 -8.96
C TYR A 81 3.47 -19.80 -8.05
N ALA A 82 4.15 -20.76 -7.39
CA ALA A 82 5.21 -20.45 -6.45
C ALA A 82 6.28 -19.51 -7.04
N ARG A 83 6.70 -18.55 -6.24
CA ARG A 83 7.75 -17.56 -6.61
C ARG A 83 7.40 -16.67 -7.82
N ASN A 84 6.12 -16.59 -8.17
CA ASN A 84 5.66 -15.70 -9.23
C ASN A 84 4.64 -14.67 -8.69
N PRO A 85 5.11 -13.52 -8.14
CA PRO A 85 4.24 -12.51 -7.53
C PRO A 85 3.11 -12.04 -8.45
N LYS A 86 3.39 -11.89 -9.75
CA LYS A 86 2.41 -11.42 -10.72
C LYS A 86 1.25 -12.42 -10.89
N LYS A 87 1.57 -13.69 -11.09
CA LYS A 87 0.54 -14.74 -11.19
C LYS A 87 -0.25 -14.88 -9.89
N ILE A 88 0.46 -14.85 -8.75
CA ILE A 88 -0.16 -14.97 -7.42
C ILE A 88 -1.18 -13.85 -7.21
N ALA A 89 -0.78 -12.60 -7.42
CA ALA A 89 -1.67 -11.45 -7.25
C ALA A 89 -2.88 -11.50 -8.17
N ASN A 90 -2.68 -11.84 -9.45
CA ASN A 90 -3.76 -11.91 -10.42
C ASN A 90 -4.80 -12.97 -10.05
N ARG A 91 -4.36 -14.10 -9.49
CA ARG A 91 -5.26 -15.15 -9.03
C ARG A 91 -5.98 -14.77 -7.73
N VAL A 92 -5.24 -14.30 -6.73
CA VAL A 92 -5.79 -13.98 -5.40
C VAL A 92 -6.77 -12.81 -5.46
N TYR A 93 -6.47 -11.81 -6.27
CA TYR A 93 -7.25 -10.56 -6.36
C TYR A 93 -8.12 -10.46 -7.62
N GLY A 94 -8.04 -11.38 -8.55
CA GLY A 94 -8.90 -11.43 -9.73
C GLY A 94 -10.37 -11.54 -9.36
N ASN A 95 -11.24 -10.92 -10.15
CA ASN A 95 -12.70 -10.85 -9.95
C ASN A 95 -13.14 -10.30 -8.58
N ARG A 96 -12.28 -9.51 -7.94
CA ARG A 96 -12.54 -8.91 -6.63
C ARG A 96 -12.22 -7.42 -6.66
N MET A 97 -12.90 -6.63 -5.83
CA MET A 97 -12.61 -5.19 -5.63
C MET A 97 -12.56 -4.41 -6.95
N GLY A 98 -13.39 -4.77 -7.92
CA GLY A 98 -13.43 -4.15 -9.24
C GLY A 98 -12.33 -4.57 -10.20
N ASN A 99 -11.43 -5.48 -9.82
CA ASN A 99 -10.47 -6.08 -10.73
C ASN A 99 -11.17 -6.98 -11.74
N GLY A 100 -10.65 -7.04 -12.97
CA GLY A 100 -11.00 -8.07 -13.93
C GLY A 100 -10.54 -9.47 -13.48
N ASP A 101 -10.71 -10.45 -14.35
CA ASP A 101 -10.28 -11.82 -14.10
C ASP A 101 -8.75 -11.94 -13.96
N GLU A 102 -8.26 -13.15 -13.71
CA GLU A 102 -6.83 -13.44 -13.58
C GLU A 102 -6.02 -12.99 -14.82
N ALA A 103 -6.59 -13.17 -16.02
CA ALA A 103 -5.95 -12.82 -17.28
C ALA A 103 -5.82 -11.29 -17.50
N SER A 104 -6.69 -10.49 -16.88
CA SER A 104 -6.68 -9.03 -16.98
C SER A 104 -5.40 -8.38 -16.46
N GLY A 105 -4.71 -9.02 -15.51
CA GLY A 105 -3.54 -8.47 -14.84
C GLY A 105 -3.87 -7.43 -13.75
N ASP A 106 -5.15 -7.12 -13.55
CA ASP A 106 -5.59 -6.10 -12.59
C ASP A 106 -5.18 -6.45 -11.15
N GLY A 107 -5.20 -7.74 -10.79
CA GLY A 107 -4.81 -8.18 -9.45
C GLY A 107 -3.39 -7.74 -9.07
N TYR A 108 -2.43 -7.90 -9.96
CA TYR A 108 -1.06 -7.43 -9.74
C TYR A 108 -0.93 -5.92 -9.90
N LYS A 109 -1.60 -5.35 -10.90
CA LYS A 109 -1.57 -3.90 -11.17
C LYS A 109 -2.05 -3.11 -9.95
N PHE A 110 -3.14 -3.54 -9.32
CA PHE A 110 -3.76 -2.87 -8.17
C PHE A 110 -3.54 -3.61 -6.85
N ARG A 111 -2.38 -4.28 -6.69
CA ARG A 111 -2.00 -4.93 -5.45
C ARG A 111 -1.81 -3.94 -4.30
N GLY A 112 -1.68 -4.44 -3.09
CA GLY A 112 -1.51 -3.61 -1.89
C GLY A 112 -0.29 -2.69 -1.95
N ARG A 113 -0.52 -1.37 -1.82
CA ARG A 113 0.52 -0.34 -1.76
C ARG A 113 0.14 0.77 -0.79
N GLY A 114 1.15 1.57 -0.43
CA GLY A 114 0.98 2.69 0.49
C GLY A 114 1.12 2.29 1.94
N ALA A 115 1.04 3.28 2.84
CA ALA A 115 1.31 3.07 4.26
C ALA A 115 0.22 2.25 4.99
N LEU A 116 -0.99 2.12 4.42
CA LEU A 116 -2.07 1.26 4.92
C LEU A 116 -2.61 0.30 3.84
N GLN A 117 -1.77 -0.13 2.90
CA GLN A 117 -2.07 -1.21 1.96
C GLN A 117 -3.36 -1.01 1.15
N LEU A 118 -3.48 0.10 0.42
CA LEU A 118 -4.55 0.32 -0.55
C LEU A 118 -4.53 -0.79 -1.60
N THR A 119 -5.62 -1.54 -1.74
CA THR A 119 -5.71 -2.73 -2.59
C THR A 119 -6.99 -2.74 -3.41
N GLY A 120 -6.89 -3.11 -4.69
CA GLY A 120 -8.03 -3.31 -5.59
C GLY A 120 -8.37 -2.08 -6.43
N LYS A 121 -8.79 -2.34 -7.66
CA LYS A 121 -9.06 -1.30 -8.68
C LYS A 121 -10.06 -0.25 -8.21
N ASN A 122 -11.15 -0.66 -7.55
CA ASN A 122 -12.15 0.28 -7.05
C ASN A 122 -11.58 1.24 -6.01
N ASN A 123 -10.72 0.74 -5.10
CA ASN A 123 -10.09 1.57 -4.07
C ASN A 123 -9.08 2.54 -4.67
N TYR A 124 -8.28 2.09 -5.65
CA TYR A 124 -7.37 2.98 -6.39
C TYR A 124 -8.13 4.06 -7.16
N ARG A 125 -9.26 3.71 -7.76
CA ARG A 125 -10.13 4.67 -8.47
C ARG A 125 -10.69 5.70 -7.50
N ALA A 126 -11.26 5.27 -6.36
CA ALA A 126 -11.79 6.18 -5.35
C ALA A 126 -10.71 7.13 -4.80
N PHE A 127 -9.49 6.64 -4.58
CA PHE A 127 -8.36 7.46 -4.17
C PHE A 127 -7.91 8.44 -5.27
N SER A 128 -7.84 7.99 -6.51
CA SER A 128 -7.55 8.83 -7.68
C SER A 128 -8.55 9.99 -7.82
N GLU A 129 -9.83 9.70 -7.64
CA GLU A 129 -10.91 10.71 -7.66
C GLU A 129 -10.77 11.67 -6.47
N HIS A 130 -10.48 11.17 -5.28
CA HIS A 130 -10.27 11.98 -4.08
C HIS A 130 -9.13 13.01 -4.24
N LEU A 131 -8.02 12.60 -4.86
CA LEU A 131 -6.89 13.50 -5.16
C LEU A 131 -7.06 14.30 -6.45
N ASN A 132 -8.12 14.03 -7.23
CA ASN A 132 -8.27 14.55 -8.60
C ASN A 132 -7.01 14.28 -9.46
N ASN A 133 -6.44 13.09 -9.32
CA ASN A 133 -5.22 12.68 -10.01
C ASN A 133 -5.40 11.36 -10.78
N PRO A 134 -5.77 11.42 -12.08
CA PRO A 134 -6.00 10.22 -12.90
C PRO A 134 -4.73 9.40 -13.18
N GLU A 135 -3.54 9.97 -12.95
CA GLU A 135 -2.27 9.24 -13.14
C GLU A 135 -2.14 8.05 -12.20
N ILE A 136 -2.80 8.07 -11.04
CA ILE A 136 -2.81 6.95 -10.07
C ILE A 136 -3.34 5.65 -10.69
N ILE A 137 -4.31 5.73 -11.60
CA ILE A 137 -4.85 4.54 -12.31
C ILE A 137 -3.92 4.10 -13.44
N LYS A 138 -3.26 5.03 -14.10
CA LYS A 138 -2.28 4.71 -15.16
C LYS A 138 -1.03 4.10 -14.56
N ASP A 139 -0.48 4.73 -13.54
CA ASP A 139 0.68 4.30 -12.77
C ASP A 139 0.38 4.13 -11.27
N PRO A 140 -0.14 2.96 -10.86
CA PRO A 140 -0.45 2.70 -9.45
C PRO A 140 0.78 2.68 -8.53
N THR A 141 2.00 2.69 -9.06
CA THR A 141 3.21 2.75 -8.23
C THR A 141 3.34 4.06 -7.45
N LEU A 142 2.64 5.13 -7.88
CA LEU A 142 2.54 6.39 -7.16
C LEU A 142 2.05 6.18 -5.72
N VAL A 143 1.17 5.20 -5.48
CA VAL A 143 0.65 4.87 -4.14
C VAL A 143 1.74 4.27 -3.23
N ALA A 144 2.78 3.66 -3.76
CA ALA A 144 3.93 3.18 -2.98
C ALA A 144 5.02 4.26 -2.81
N ASN A 145 4.93 5.35 -3.54
CA ASN A 145 5.94 6.40 -3.61
C ASN A 145 5.39 7.74 -3.09
N GLN A 146 5.18 8.70 -3.97
CA GLN A 146 4.81 10.08 -3.58
C GLN A 146 3.49 10.19 -2.83
N ASP A 147 2.53 9.28 -3.08
CA ASP A 147 1.19 9.33 -2.49
C ASP A 147 0.97 8.26 -1.40
N ALA A 148 2.05 7.70 -0.84
CA ALA A 148 1.95 6.59 0.11
C ALA A 148 1.27 6.99 1.43
N PHE A 149 1.53 8.17 1.94
CA PHE A 149 0.88 8.68 3.15
C PHE A 149 -0.50 9.28 2.84
N GLU A 150 -0.68 9.91 1.69
CA GLU A 150 -1.97 10.43 1.24
C GLU A 150 -3.00 9.31 1.07
N SER A 151 -2.58 8.15 0.53
CA SER A 151 -3.46 6.98 0.44
C SER A 151 -3.85 6.44 1.81
N ALA A 152 -2.93 6.48 2.75
CA ALA A 152 -3.18 6.08 4.13
C ALA A 152 -4.12 7.07 4.85
N ILE A 153 -3.95 8.37 4.65
CA ILE A 153 -4.85 9.40 5.20
C ILE A 153 -6.27 9.20 4.65
N PHE A 154 -6.40 9.00 3.34
CA PHE A 154 -7.69 8.71 2.70
C PHE A 154 -8.37 7.49 3.31
N PHE A 155 -7.64 6.39 3.49
CA PHE A 155 -8.16 5.18 4.11
C PHE A 155 -8.53 5.39 5.59
N PHE A 156 -7.65 6.07 6.33
CA PHE A 156 -7.84 6.37 7.75
C PHE A 156 -9.10 7.20 7.98
N ASP A 157 -9.33 8.24 7.17
CA ASP A 157 -10.49 9.11 7.28
C ASP A 157 -11.80 8.40 6.92
N LYS A 158 -11.73 7.40 6.02
CA LYS A 158 -12.90 6.65 5.58
C LYS A 158 -13.30 5.54 6.56
N ASN A 159 -12.36 4.96 7.30
CA ASN A 159 -12.57 3.75 8.08
C ASN A 159 -12.36 3.92 9.59
N ILE A 160 -11.85 5.03 10.01
CA ILE A 160 -11.59 5.39 11.40
C ILE A 160 -12.10 6.82 11.66
#